data_43aa1b528773692cdbe93b5c7ab91947
#
_entry.id   43aa1b528773692cdbe93b5c7ab91947
#
_cell.length_a   1.000
_cell.length_b   1.000
_cell.length_c   1.000
_cell.angle_alpha   90.00
_cell.angle_beta   90.00
_cell.angle_gamma   90.00
#
_symmetry.space_group_name_H-M   'P 1'
#
loop_
_entity.id
_entity.type
_entity.pdbx_description
1 polymer ?
#
loop_
_entity_poly.entity_id
_entity_poly.type
_entity_poly.pdbx_seq_one_letter_code
_entity_poly.pdbx_strand_id
1 'polypeptide(L)'
;MEKKKLIEIANLRQYFPVKKESLLQKEQLYVKANDGITITIHEGETYGLVGESGCGKSTLGRVLLQLYDQTRGDTVYFGRTVYEYQPKYYEKDLNDLAKLHEKAKHLESKINNEDPNHTSVDAYDDAMRHLYRLCGGLVFSDNYSEVSKLLLEEYKAGCNVAQLEKKNASAEELKAAEAKHDAILKSIEQMKDSYRSNENFAKIDAMWEHGIELPRLTKEEMRILREDLQIIFQDPYSSLNPRLTVGQIISEPLVGQKKFKKGSKELEDYIIEVMDKCGLEAYFIHRYPHQFSGGQRQRIGIARALALNPKFIVCDEAVSALDVSIQSQVLNLLQELKETQNLTYLFISHDLSVVKYISDRIGVMYLGNMVESARSED
;
A
#
# COMPACT_ATOMS: atom_id res chain seq x y z
N MET A 1 -3.53 23.27 -0.49
CA MET A 1 -4.33 22.09 -0.11
C MET A 1 -3.36 21.02 0.38
N GLU A 2 -3.64 20.42 1.51
CA GLU A 2 -2.87 19.29 2.00
C GLU A 2 -3.07 18.11 1.04
N LYS A 3 -1.98 17.50 0.55
CA LYS A 3 -2.09 16.36 -0.38
C LYS A 3 -2.67 15.17 0.39
N LYS A 4 -3.63 14.44 -0.19
CA LYS A 4 -4.19 13.23 0.41
C LYS A 4 -3.13 12.15 0.57
N LYS A 5 -3.13 11.48 1.72
CA LYS A 5 -2.33 10.27 1.92
C LYS A 5 -2.82 9.16 0.99
N LEU A 6 -1.90 8.42 0.37
CA LEU A 6 -2.22 7.18 -0.35
C LEU A 6 -1.70 5.96 0.39
N ILE A 7 -0.46 6.02 0.89
CA ILE A 7 0.15 4.96 1.71
C ILE A 7 0.80 5.60 2.93
N GLU A 8 0.51 5.05 4.09
CA GLU A 8 1.18 5.39 5.35
C GLU A 8 1.87 4.15 5.90
N ILE A 9 3.13 4.31 6.25
CA ILE A 9 3.96 3.29 6.86
C ILE A 9 4.40 3.81 8.22
N ALA A 10 4.16 3.02 9.27
CA ALA A 10 4.56 3.37 10.62
C ALA A 10 5.37 2.23 11.26
N ASN A 11 6.62 2.51 11.60
CA ASN A 11 7.56 1.60 12.29
C ASN A 11 7.66 0.21 11.61
N LEU A 12 7.67 0.18 10.26
CA LEU A 12 7.74 -1.08 9.51
C LEU A 12 9.09 -1.76 9.75
N ARG A 13 9.02 -3.04 10.13
CA ARG A 13 10.17 -3.92 10.26
C ARG A 13 9.98 -5.15 9.41
N GLN A 14 11.04 -5.48 8.67
CA GLN A 14 11.13 -6.72 7.89
C GLN A 14 12.42 -7.44 8.21
N TYR A 15 12.30 -8.57 8.90
CA TYR A 15 13.41 -9.39 9.34
C TYR A 15 13.34 -10.76 8.69
N PHE A 16 14.47 -11.21 8.14
CA PHE A 16 14.59 -12.54 7.57
C PHE A 16 15.44 -13.43 8.48
N PRO A 17 14.94 -14.59 8.91
CA PRO A 17 15.74 -15.51 9.74
C PRO A 17 16.92 -16.06 8.97
N VAL A 18 18.11 -16.00 9.56
CA VAL A 18 19.32 -16.63 9.04
C VAL A 18 19.27 -18.13 9.34
N LYS A 19 19.66 -18.96 8.38
CA LYS A 19 19.72 -20.41 8.60
C LYS A 19 20.71 -20.70 9.72
N LYS A 20 20.28 -21.51 10.72
CA LYS A 20 21.16 -21.94 11.81
C LYS A 20 22.31 -22.78 11.26
N GLU A 21 23.52 -22.48 11.65
CA GLU A 21 24.73 -23.23 11.26
C GLU A 21 24.86 -24.57 12.02
N SER A 22 24.29 -24.64 13.23
CA SER A 22 24.31 -25.82 14.08
C SER A 22 23.01 -26.02 14.83
N LEU A 23 22.62 -27.28 15.07
CA LEU A 23 21.47 -27.62 15.92
C LEU A 23 21.66 -27.16 17.38
N LEU A 24 22.87 -26.86 17.81
CA LEU A 24 23.20 -26.37 19.15
C LEU A 24 23.08 -24.83 19.26
N GLN A 25 22.90 -24.14 18.15
CA GLN A 25 22.72 -22.67 18.16
C GLN A 25 21.38 -22.31 18.80
N LYS A 26 21.40 -21.74 20.02
CA LYS A 26 20.22 -21.37 20.79
C LYS A 26 19.52 -20.13 20.19
N GLU A 27 20.28 -19.14 19.77
CA GLU A 27 19.76 -17.88 19.26
C GLU A 27 19.44 -17.93 17.76
N GLN A 28 18.31 -17.38 17.37
CA GLN A 28 17.95 -17.17 15.98
C GLN A 28 18.48 -15.80 15.55
N LEU A 29 19.40 -15.80 14.59
CA LEU A 29 19.89 -14.57 13.96
C LEU A 29 18.94 -14.11 12.86
N TYR A 30 18.86 -12.80 12.64
CA TYR A 30 18.02 -12.18 11.63
C TYR A 30 18.80 -11.17 10.80
N VAL A 31 18.52 -11.13 9.50
CA VAL A 31 18.89 -10.01 8.64
C VAL A 31 17.77 -8.98 8.77
N LYS A 32 18.06 -7.81 9.31
CA LYS A 32 17.15 -6.69 9.46
C LYS A 32 17.13 -5.89 8.15
N ALA A 33 16.32 -6.34 7.20
CA ALA A 33 16.24 -5.70 5.87
C ALA A 33 15.57 -4.33 5.91
N ASN A 34 14.56 -4.16 6.77
CA ASN A 34 13.98 -2.87 7.12
C ASN A 34 13.82 -2.84 8.63
N ASP A 35 14.18 -1.74 9.29
CA ASP A 35 14.20 -1.62 10.75
C ASP A 35 13.65 -0.26 11.19
N GLY A 36 12.32 -0.18 11.40
CA GLY A 36 11.64 1.03 11.89
C GLY A 36 11.33 2.08 10.82
N ILE A 37 11.06 1.68 9.59
CA ILE A 37 10.72 2.61 8.49
C ILE A 37 9.38 3.29 8.78
N THR A 38 9.38 4.63 8.71
CA THR A 38 8.16 5.46 8.84
C THR A 38 8.16 6.50 7.73
N ILE A 39 7.20 6.40 6.80
CA ILE A 39 7.01 7.33 5.67
C ILE A 39 5.54 7.44 5.31
N THR A 40 5.15 8.58 4.72
CA THR A 40 3.84 8.79 4.10
C THR A 40 4.04 9.15 2.64
N ILE A 41 3.34 8.46 1.74
CA ILE A 41 3.31 8.73 0.30
C ILE A 41 1.93 9.30 -0.04
N HIS A 42 1.88 10.42 -0.77
CA HIS A 42 0.65 11.11 -1.09
C HIS A 42 0.15 10.77 -2.50
N GLU A 43 -1.14 10.97 -2.74
CA GLU A 43 -1.73 10.76 -4.08
C GLU A 43 -1.06 11.65 -5.13
N GLY A 44 -0.74 11.06 -6.30
CA GLY A 44 -0.06 11.74 -7.40
C GLY A 44 1.40 12.11 -7.12
N GLU A 45 2.00 11.60 -6.04
CA GLU A 45 3.40 11.82 -5.66
C GLU A 45 4.33 10.76 -6.27
N THR A 46 5.52 11.16 -6.69
CA THR A 46 6.63 10.24 -6.87
C THR A 46 7.55 10.35 -5.66
N TYR A 47 7.53 9.31 -4.81
CA TYR A 47 8.46 9.20 -3.70
C TYR A 47 9.69 8.40 -4.15
N GLY A 48 10.82 9.07 -4.29
CA GLY A 48 12.10 8.46 -4.65
C GLY A 48 12.76 7.80 -3.44
N LEU A 49 13.36 6.65 -3.63
CA LEU A 49 14.07 5.92 -2.59
C LEU A 49 15.48 5.58 -3.06
N VAL A 50 16.48 6.16 -2.41
CA VAL A 50 17.90 5.97 -2.72
C VAL A 50 18.65 5.33 -1.55
N GLY A 51 19.83 4.79 -1.84
CA GLY A 51 20.74 4.19 -0.85
C GLY A 51 21.59 3.11 -1.48
N GLU A 52 22.55 2.60 -0.72
CA GLU A 52 23.48 1.56 -1.18
C GLU A 52 22.76 0.29 -1.63
N SER A 53 23.41 -0.50 -2.50
CA SER A 53 22.90 -1.81 -2.88
C SER A 53 22.80 -2.73 -1.65
N GLY A 54 21.66 -3.42 -1.51
CA GLY A 54 21.42 -4.30 -0.36
C GLY A 54 20.92 -3.61 0.92
N CYS A 55 20.72 -2.27 0.95
CA CYS A 55 20.23 -1.56 2.15
C CYS A 55 18.73 -1.75 2.44
N GLY A 56 17.98 -2.55 1.65
CA GLY A 56 16.59 -2.91 1.94
C GLY A 56 15.52 -2.23 1.08
N LYS A 57 15.86 -1.39 0.09
CA LYS A 57 14.91 -0.64 -0.77
C LYS A 57 13.89 -1.54 -1.49
N SER A 58 14.39 -2.52 -2.25
CA SER A 58 13.52 -3.48 -2.96
C SER A 58 12.71 -4.35 -2.01
N THR A 59 13.25 -4.63 -0.81
CA THR A 59 12.51 -5.32 0.25
C THR A 59 11.34 -4.47 0.71
N LEU A 60 11.54 -3.18 0.97
CA LEU A 60 10.46 -2.25 1.34
C LEU A 60 9.37 -2.23 0.28
N GLY A 61 9.71 -2.04 -1.00
CA GLY A 61 8.74 -2.07 -2.09
C GLY A 61 7.90 -3.35 -2.15
N ARG A 62 8.53 -4.51 -1.93
CA ARG A 62 7.84 -5.81 -1.93
C ARG A 62 6.97 -6.02 -0.69
N VAL A 63 7.39 -5.51 0.47
CA VAL A 63 6.58 -5.55 1.71
C VAL A 63 5.34 -4.67 1.56
N LEU A 64 5.44 -3.48 0.97
CA LEU A 64 4.29 -2.60 0.70
C LEU A 64 3.22 -3.28 -0.15
N LEU A 65 3.64 -4.11 -1.11
CA LEU A 65 2.73 -4.88 -1.95
C LEU A 65 2.30 -6.21 -1.30
N GLN A 66 2.66 -6.45 -0.04
CA GLN A 66 2.40 -7.70 0.68
C GLN A 66 2.84 -8.94 -0.13
N LEU A 67 4.00 -8.84 -0.80
CA LEU A 67 4.70 -9.98 -1.40
C LEU A 67 5.54 -10.72 -0.35
N TYR A 68 5.92 -10.01 0.72
CA TYR A 68 6.44 -10.54 1.97
C TYR A 68 5.54 -10.08 3.11
N ASP A 69 5.21 -10.98 4.01
CA ASP A 69 4.49 -10.64 5.23
C ASP A 69 5.43 -9.83 6.14
N GLN A 70 5.06 -8.60 6.49
CA GLN A 70 5.88 -7.76 7.35
C GLN A 70 6.01 -8.34 8.77
N THR A 71 7.20 -8.17 9.36
CA THR A 71 7.46 -8.70 10.70
C THR A 71 6.76 -7.89 11.78
N ARG A 72 6.77 -6.55 11.66
CA ARG A 72 6.17 -5.59 12.60
C ARG A 72 5.83 -4.27 11.88
N GLY A 73 5.09 -3.42 12.60
CA GLY A 73 4.67 -2.11 12.13
C GLY A 73 3.39 -2.17 11.31
N ASP A 74 2.99 -1.02 10.77
CA ASP A 74 1.76 -0.87 10.02
C ASP A 74 2.03 -0.38 8.61
N THR A 75 1.21 -0.84 7.68
CA THR A 75 1.11 -0.32 6.31
C THR A 75 -0.36 -0.11 5.99
N VAL A 76 -0.76 1.14 5.83
CA VAL A 76 -2.15 1.54 5.59
C VAL A 76 -2.28 2.11 4.19
N TYR A 77 -3.29 1.64 3.47
CA TYR A 77 -3.65 2.09 2.13
C TYR A 77 -4.94 2.90 2.16
N PHE A 78 -4.92 4.11 1.61
CA PHE A 78 -6.04 5.07 1.61
C PHE A 78 -6.70 5.24 0.24
N GLY A 79 -6.23 4.56 -0.79
CA GLY A 79 -6.84 4.65 -2.12
C GLY A 79 -8.25 4.07 -2.21
N ARG A 80 -8.66 3.29 -1.20
CA ARG A 80 -10.05 2.87 -0.93
C ARG A 80 -10.29 2.96 0.57
N THR A 81 -11.52 3.24 0.95
CA THR A 81 -11.94 3.25 2.36
C THR A 81 -12.31 1.84 2.84
N VAL A 82 -12.32 1.64 4.16
CA VAL A 82 -12.85 0.40 4.76
C VAL A 82 -14.33 0.19 4.42
N TYR A 83 -15.09 1.23 4.16
CA TYR A 83 -16.50 1.15 3.76
C TYR A 83 -16.68 0.62 2.34
N GLU A 84 -15.85 1.06 1.41
CA GLU A 84 -15.88 0.62 0.01
C GLU A 84 -15.35 -0.82 -0.12
N TYR A 85 -14.29 -1.14 0.61
CA TYR A 85 -13.58 -2.41 0.49
C TYR A 85 -14.16 -3.51 1.37
N GLN A 86 -14.66 -3.14 2.57
CA GLN A 86 -15.27 -4.02 3.57
C GLN A 86 -14.35 -5.21 3.97
N PRO A 87 -13.14 -4.91 4.50
CA PRO A 87 -12.21 -5.97 4.87
C PRO A 87 -12.73 -6.77 6.06
N LYS A 88 -12.59 -8.09 6.00
CA LYS A 88 -13.14 -9.03 7.00
C LYS A 88 -12.64 -8.77 8.43
N TYR A 89 -11.41 -8.26 8.56
CA TYR A 89 -10.85 -7.96 9.87
C TYR A 89 -11.59 -6.82 10.56
N TYR A 90 -12.06 -5.80 9.83
CA TYR A 90 -12.53 -4.55 10.40
C TYR A 90 -13.79 -4.73 11.27
N GLU A 91 -14.85 -5.34 10.73
CA GLU A 91 -16.09 -5.63 11.50
C GLU A 91 -15.80 -6.58 12.66
N LYS A 92 -14.95 -7.60 12.44
CA LYS A 92 -14.54 -8.52 13.50
C LYS A 92 -13.82 -7.80 14.64
N ASP A 93 -12.87 -6.94 14.32
CA ASP A 93 -12.05 -6.25 15.32
C ASP A 93 -12.86 -5.17 16.06
N LEU A 94 -13.83 -4.53 15.42
CA LEU A 94 -14.82 -3.68 16.11
C LEU A 94 -15.67 -4.46 17.11
N ASN A 95 -16.11 -5.69 16.76
CA ASN A 95 -16.82 -6.56 17.71
C ASN A 95 -15.94 -7.03 18.87
N ASP A 96 -14.66 -7.25 18.63
CA ASP A 96 -13.69 -7.74 19.61
C ASP A 96 -12.91 -6.60 20.33
N LEU A 97 -13.35 -5.34 20.21
CA LEU A 97 -12.62 -4.15 20.66
C LEU A 97 -12.16 -4.24 22.12
N ALA A 98 -13.03 -4.70 23.04
CA ALA A 98 -12.67 -4.90 24.45
C ALA A 98 -11.55 -5.94 24.63
N LYS A 99 -11.58 -7.04 23.85
CA LYS A 99 -10.53 -8.07 23.91
C LYS A 99 -9.21 -7.55 23.35
N LEU A 100 -9.26 -6.72 22.29
CA LEU A 100 -8.07 -6.09 21.72
C LEU A 100 -7.41 -5.15 22.71
N HIS A 101 -8.20 -4.37 23.45
CA HIS A 101 -7.71 -3.50 24.52
C HIS A 101 -7.07 -4.28 25.67
N GLU A 102 -7.73 -5.36 26.15
CA GLU A 102 -7.14 -6.22 27.20
C GLU A 102 -5.85 -6.89 26.72
N LYS A 103 -5.79 -7.28 25.46
CA LYS A 103 -4.55 -7.79 24.85
C LYS A 103 -3.45 -6.74 24.83
N ALA A 104 -3.76 -5.49 24.49
CA ALA A 104 -2.79 -4.39 24.54
C ALA A 104 -2.26 -4.15 25.96
N LYS A 105 -3.13 -4.09 26.97
CA LYS A 105 -2.72 -4.01 28.39
C LYS A 105 -1.81 -5.17 28.81
N HIS A 106 -2.10 -6.37 28.35
CA HIS A 106 -1.24 -7.51 28.64
C HIS A 106 0.14 -7.40 27.95
N LEU A 107 0.20 -6.84 26.74
CA LEU A 107 1.46 -6.56 26.07
C LEU A 107 2.25 -5.47 26.81
N GLU A 108 1.58 -4.42 27.28
CA GLU A 108 2.19 -3.36 28.09
C GLU A 108 2.91 -3.90 29.32
N SER A 109 2.26 -4.83 30.03
CA SER A 109 2.85 -5.47 31.23
C SER A 109 4.09 -6.35 30.93
N LYS A 110 4.33 -6.65 29.66
CA LYS A 110 5.47 -7.47 29.19
C LYS A 110 6.58 -6.66 28.52
N ILE A 111 6.49 -5.34 28.50
CA ILE A 111 7.49 -4.49 27.87
C ILE A 111 8.85 -4.73 28.54
N ASN A 112 9.84 -5.05 27.70
CA ASN A 112 11.24 -5.13 28.05
C ASN A 112 12.04 -4.15 27.19
N ASN A 113 12.44 -3.04 27.77
CA ASN A 113 13.20 -1.97 27.10
C ASN A 113 14.67 -2.36 26.81
N GLU A 114 15.16 -3.44 27.42
CA GLU A 114 16.53 -3.95 27.20
C GLU A 114 16.60 -4.95 26.02
N ASP A 115 15.46 -5.32 25.41
CA ASP A 115 15.42 -6.19 24.25
C ASP A 115 16.02 -5.46 23.01
N PRO A 116 17.17 -5.92 22.48
CA PRO A 116 17.84 -5.28 21.35
C PRO A 116 17.03 -5.35 20.03
N ASN A 117 16.00 -6.20 19.99
CA ASN A 117 15.10 -6.32 18.85
C ASN A 117 13.77 -5.59 19.05
N HIS A 118 13.58 -4.91 20.18
CA HIS A 118 12.38 -4.16 20.55
C HIS A 118 11.07 -4.96 20.43
N THR A 119 11.12 -6.29 20.48
CA THR A 119 9.99 -7.18 20.13
C THR A 119 8.75 -6.93 20.97
N SER A 120 8.93 -6.69 22.29
CA SER A 120 7.83 -6.44 23.23
C SER A 120 7.25 -5.04 23.08
N VAL A 121 8.11 -4.02 22.92
CA VAL A 121 7.71 -2.62 22.69
C VAL A 121 6.93 -2.51 21.39
N ASP A 122 7.50 -3.02 20.28
CA ASP A 122 6.84 -2.97 18.98
C ASP A 122 5.50 -3.71 18.98
N ALA A 123 5.39 -4.84 19.69
CA ALA A 123 4.14 -5.58 19.76
C ALA A 123 3.03 -4.79 20.50
N TYR A 124 3.39 -4.04 21.55
CA TYR A 124 2.48 -3.14 22.24
C TYR A 124 2.08 -1.96 21.34
N ASP A 125 3.07 -1.30 20.73
CA ASP A 125 2.84 -0.16 19.85
C ASP A 125 1.97 -0.53 18.65
N ASP A 126 2.20 -1.69 18.01
CA ASP A 126 1.37 -2.19 16.92
C ASP A 126 -0.07 -2.42 17.37
N ALA A 127 -0.28 -3.01 18.56
CA ALA A 127 -1.61 -3.24 19.11
C ALA A 127 -2.33 -1.92 19.41
N MET A 128 -1.63 -0.93 19.98
CA MET A 128 -2.21 0.37 20.29
C MET A 128 -2.50 1.19 19.05
N ARG A 129 -1.61 1.20 18.03
CA ARG A 129 -1.88 1.89 16.77
C ARG A 129 -3.12 1.32 16.07
N HIS A 130 -3.29 0.00 16.08
CA HIS A 130 -4.50 -0.63 15.54
C HIS A 130 -5.77 -0.17 16.28
N LEU A 131 -5.74 -0.15 17.62
CA LEU A 131 -6.85 0.37 18.44
C LEU A 131 -7.15 1.84 18.11
N TYR A 132 -6.13 2.68 17.99
CA TYR A 132 -6.29 4.09 17.63
C TYR A 132 -6.96 4.27 16.25
N ARG A 133 -6.62 3.42 15.27
CA ARG A 133 -7.26 3.42 13.95
C ARG A 133 -8.71 2.94 13.98
N LEU A 134 -9.05 2.02 14.90
CA LEU A 134 -10.42 1.52 15.04
C LEU A 134 -11.35 2.49 15.76
N CYS A 135 -10.87 3.18 16.79
CA CYS A 135 -11.75 3.94 17.69
C CYS A 135 -11.29 5.36 18.04
N GLY A 136 -10.13 5.82 17.56
CA GLY A 136 -9.61 7.15 17.82
C GLY A 136 -9.58 7.50 19.31
N GLY A 137 -10.03 8.70 19.66
CA GLY A 137 -10.13 9.18 21.03
C GLY A 137 -11.05 8.38 21.94
N LEU A 138 -11.93 7.52 21.39
CA LEU A 138 -12.76 6.62 22.18
C LEU A 138 -11.97 5.49 22.86
N VAL A 139 -10.67 5.34 22.56
CA VAL A 139 -9.76 4.42 23.27
C VAL A 139 -9.67 4.73 24.77
N PHE A 140 -9.97 5.96 25.16
CA PHE A 140 -9.98 6.36 26.59
C PHE A 140 -11.26 5.98 27.34
N SER A 141 -12.23 5.36 26.66
CA SER A 141 -13.48 4.92 27.28
C SER A 141 -13.27 3.72 28.21
N ASP A 142 -13.99 3.70 29.34
CA ASP A 142 -14.07 2.51 30.19
C ASP A 142 -15.16 1.52 29.71
N ASN A 143 -16.06 1.96 28.81
CA ASN A 143 -17.18 1.15 28.32
C ASN A 143 -17.00 0.72 26.85
N TYR A 144 -16.06 -0.19 26.61
CA TYR A 144 -15.80 -0.70 25.25
C TYR A 144 -16.99 -1.44 24.60
N SER A 145 -17.97 -1.92 25.39
CA SER A 145 -19.18 -2.55 24.86
C SER A 145 -20.07 -1.53 24.15
N GLU A 146 -20.20 -0.32 24.70
CA GLU A 146 -20.95 0.77 24.10
C GLU A 146 -20.23 1.35 22.89
N VAL A 147 -18.91 1.60 23.02
CA VAL A 147 -18.05 2.06 21.92
C VAL A 147 -18.14 1.10 20.74
N SER A 148 -17.99 -0.22 20.96
CA SER A 148 -18.09 -1.24 19.91
C SER A 148 -19.42 -1.19 19.16
N LYS A 149 -20.55 -1.08 19.88
CA LYS A 149 -21.87 -0.97 19.26
C LYS A 149 -21.99 0.26 18.37
N LEU A 150 -21.59 1.40 18.90
CA LEU A 150 -21.68 2.69 18.19
C LEU A 150 -20.81 2.69 16.93
N LEU A 151 -19.57 2.20 17.01
CA LEU A 151 -18.66 2.11 15.86
C LEU A 151 -19.11 1.07 14.82
N LEU A 152 -19.75 -0.02 15.26
CA LEU A 152 -20.35 -1.00 14.34
C LEU A 152 -21.57 -0.42 13.59
N GLU A 153 -22.38 0.39 14.26
CA GLU A 153 -23.50 1.10 13.61
C GLU A 153 -22.98 2.11 12.60
N GLU A 154 -21.95 2.85 12.95
CA GLU A 154 -21.26 3.78 12.08
C GLU A 154 -20.70 3.06 10.84
N TYR A 155 -19.90 2.01 11.04
CA TYR A 155 -19.31 1.22 9.96
C TYR A 155 -20.36 0.68 8.99
N LYS A 156 -21.47 0.11 9.50
CA LYS A 156 -22.56 -0.40 8.68
C LYS A 156 -23.28 0.72 7.90
N ALA A 157 -23.45 1.88 8.51
CA ALA A 157 -24.02 3.04 7.83
C ALA A 157 -23.10 3.55 6.70
N GLY A 158 -21.79 3.68 6.97
CA GLY A 158 -20.78 4.03 5.95
C GLY A 158 -20.72 3.03 4.80
N CYS A 159 -20.74 1.70 5.09
CA CYS A 159 -20.82 0.67 4.08
C CYS A 159 -22.08 0.76 3.21
N ASN A 160 -23.22 1.13 3.81
CA ASN A 160 -24.46 1.32 3.05
C ASN A 160 -24.36 2.50 2.09
N VAL A 161 -23.79 3.64 2.53
CA VAL A 161 -23.53 4.80 1.66
C VAL A 161 -22.65 4.37 0.49
N ALA A 162 -21.49 3.76 0.73
CA ALA A 162 -20.56 3.31 -0.31
C ALA A 162 -21.20 2.31 -1.30
N GLN A 163 -22.10 1.44 -0.83
CA GLN A 163 -22.83 0.51 -1.71
C GLN A 163 -23.86 1.20 -2.59
N LEU A 164 -24.57 2.23 -2.07
CA LEU A 164 -25.54 3.00 -2.83
C LEU A 164 -24.85 3.84 -3.91
N GLU A 165 -23.71 4.47 -3.59
CA GLU A 165 -22.87 5.17 -4.56
C GLU A 165 -22.43 4.24 -5.70
N LYS A 166 -21.90 3.07 -5.36
CA LYS A 166 -21.45 2.07 -6.34
C LYS A 166 -22.58 1.57 -7.26
N LYS A 167 -23.81 1.51 -6.76
CA LYS A 167 -25.00 1.08 -7.51
C LYS A 167 -25.64 2.23 -8.31
N ASN A 168 -25.13 3.46 -8.23
CA ASN A 168 -25.75 4.66 -8.77
C ASN A 168 -27.23 4.78 -8.34
N ALA A 169 -27.49 4.57 -7.03
CA ALA A 169 -28.83 4.68 -6.46
C ALA A 169 -29.41 6.10 -6.63
N SER A 170 -30.71 6.27 -6.36
CA SER A 170 -31.35 7.58 -6.47
C SER A 170 -30.72 8.59 -5.49
N ALA A 171 -30.70 9.87 -5.87
CA ALA A 171 -30.17 10.93 -5.01
C ALA A 171 -30.93 11.03 -3.66
N GLU A 172 -32.19 10.63 -3.62
CA GLU A 172 -33.02 10.63 -2.41
C GLU A 172 -32.58 9.50 -1.45
N GLU A 173 -32.36 8.29 -1.96
CA GLU A 173 -31.86 7.15 -1.17
C GLU A 173 -30.45 7.43 -0.62
N LEU A 174 -29.56 7.98 -1.45
CA LEU A 174 -28.22 8.32 -1.03
C LEU A 174 -28.24 9.37 0.09
N LYS A 175 -28.99 10.46 -0.10
CA LYS A 175 -29.12 11.53 0.90
C LYS A 175 -29.70 11.04 2.23
N ALA A 176 -30.65 10.08 2.19
CA ALA A 176 -31.21 9.48 3.41
C ALA A 176 -30.18 8.62 4.15
N ALA A 177 -29.34 7.87 3.41
CA ALA A 177 -28.28 7.07 3.99
C ALA A 177 -27.15 7.93 4.59
N GLU A 178 -26.74 8.98 3.89
CA GLU A 178 -25.76 9.98 4.37
C GLU A 178 -26.26 10.65 5.66
N ALA A 179 -27.51 11.11 5.69
CA ALA A 179 -28.10 11.74 6.88
C ALA A 179 -28.10 10.79 8.10
N LYS A 180 -28.34 9.50 7.87
CA LYS A 180 -28.26 8.48 8.95
C LYS A 180 -26.82 8.31 9.43
N HIS A 181 -25.85 8.23 8.52
CA HIS A 181 -24.43 8.11 8.85
C HIS A 181 -23.95 9.33 9.65
N ASP A 182 -24.27 10.54 9.20
CA ASP A 182 -23.95 11.80 9.88
C ASP A 182 -24.55 11.88 11.30
N ALA A 183 -25.76 11.36 11.49
CA ALA A 183 -26.37 11.32 12.82
C ALA A 183 -25.57 10.43 13.79
N ILE A 184 -25.06 9.29 13.31
CA ILE A 184 -24.21 8.40 14.11
C ILE A 184 -22.85 9.05 14.39
N LEU A 185 -22.23 9.70 13.40
CA LEU A 185 -20.98 10.46 13.58
C LEU A 185 -21.12 11.54 14.64
N LYS A 186 -22.24 12.26 14.67
CA LYS A 186 -22.53 13.24 15.73
C LYS A 186 -22.61 12.59 17.12
N SER A 187 -23.19 11.41 17.24
CA SER A 187 -23.24 10.67 18.50
C SER A 187 -21.85 10.23 18.96
N ILE A 188 -20.97 9.83 18.01
CA ILE A 188 -19.56 9.52 18.28
C ILE A 188 -18.83 10.76 18.78
N GLU A 189 -19.00 11.92 18.14
CA GLU A 189 -18.37 13.17 18.58
C GLU A 189 -18.83 13.61 19.97
N GLN A 190 -20.12 13.46 20.29
CA GLN A 190 -20.64 13.72 21.65
C GLN A 190 -20.02 12.79 22.69
N MET A 191 -19.82 11.51 22.37
CA MET A 191 -19.13 10.58 23.27
C MET A 191 -17.66 10.96 23.47
N LYS A 192 -16.97 11.40 22.41
CA LYS A 192 -15.58 11.86 22.45
C LYS A 192 -15.39 13.11 23.33
N ASP A 193 -16.40 13.98 23.48
CA ASP A 193 -16.32 15.21 24.27
C ASP A 193 -15.87 14.93 25.71
N SER A 194 -16.26 13.80 26.29
CA SER A 194 -15.86 13.38 27.63
C SER A 194 -14.37 13.13 27.79
N TYR A 195 -13.64 12.90 26.69
CA TYR A 195 -12.23 12.50 26.68
C TYR A 195 -11.29 13.57 26.13
N ARG A 196 -11.82 14.70 25.58
CA ARG A 196 -11.01 15.78 24.96
C ARG A 196 -10.00 16.44 25.89
N SER A 197 -10.18 16.31 27.21
CA SER A 197 -9.25 16.84 28.22
C SER A 197 -7.95 16.03 28.34
N ASN A 198 -7.88 14.84 27.74
CA ASN A 198 -6.65 14.04 27.72
C ASN A 198 -5.62 14.69 26.78
N GLU A 199 -4.38 14.86 27.27
CA GLU A 199 -3.30 15.52 26.50
C GLU A 199 -2.98 14.86 25.16
N ASN A 200 -3.18 13.54 25.05
CA ASN A 200 -2.92 12.76 23.84
C ASN A 200 -4.15 12.62 22.95
N PHE A 201 -5.31 13.14 23.37
CA PHE A 201 -6.58 12.94 22.66
C PHE A 201 -6.50 13.35 21.19
N ALA A 202 -6.10 14.59 20.91
CA ALA A 202 -6.08 15.13 19.55
C ALA A 202 -5.17 14.32 18.60
N LYS A 203 -4.01 13.87 19.10
CA LYS A 203 -3.07 13.04 18.33
C LYS A 203 -3.65 11.66 18.03
N ILE A 204 -4.29 11.04 19.01
CA ILE A 204 -4.86 9.70 18.89
C ILE A 204 -6.13 9.74 18.05
N ASP A 205 -6.99 10.74 18.25
CA ASP A 205 -8.23 10.89 17.49
C ASP A 205 -7.97 11.13 16.00
N ALA A 206 -6.90 11.85 15.67
CA ALA A 206 -6.46 12.04 14.27
C ALA A 206 -6.02 10.73 13.58
N MET A 207 -5.79 9.65 14.32
CA MET A 207 -5.47 8.34 13.76
C MET A 207 -6.73 7.52 13.39
N TRP A 208 -7.92 7.99 13.75
CA TRP A 208 -9.18 7.39 13.34
C TRP A 208 -9.45 7.71 11.87
N GLU A 209 -8.78 6.99 11.00
CA GLU A 209 -8.82 7.13 9.55
C GLU A 209 -9.34 5.82 8.94
N HIS A 210 -10.10 5.94 7.84
CA HIS A 210 -10.79 4.80 7.22
C HIS A 210 -9.94 4.11 6.14
N GLY A 211 -8.62 4.11 6.29
CA GLY A 211 -7.69 3.38 5.44
C GLY A 211 -7.68 1.87 5.72
N ILE A 212 -7.17 1.11 4.77
CA ILE A 212 -7.08 -0.36 4.83
C ILE A 212 -5.71 -0.76 5.36
N GLU A 213 -5.65 -1.46 6.51
CA GLU A 213 -4.42 -2.04 7.04
C GLU A 213 -4.04 -3.29 6.23
N LEU A 214 -3.07 -3.16 5.32
CA LEU A 214 -2.69 -4.21 4.38
C LEU A 214 -2.26 -5.52 5.04
N PRO A 215 -1.49 -5.52 6.16
CA PRO A 215 -1.06 -6.75 6.81
C PRO A 215 -2.18 -7.58 7.44
N ARG A 216 -3.37 -6.99 7.61
CA ARG A 216 -4.54 -7.66 8.20
C ARG A 216 -5.46 -8.30 7.16
N LEU A 217 -5.22 -8.02 5.88
CA LEU A 217 -5.98 -8.59 4.79
C LEU A 217 -5.67 -10.08 4.63
N THR A 218 -6.69 -10.85 4.31
CA THR A 218 -6.52 -12.23 3.84
C THR A 218 -5.84 -12.23 2.46
N LYS A 219 -5.23 -13.37 2.09
CA LYS A 219 -4.61 -13.52 0.75
C LYS A 219 -5.59 -13.28 -0.39
N GLU A 220 -6.85 -13.63 -0.21
CA GLU A 220 -7.92 -13.41 -1.20
C GLU A 220 -8.24 -11.91 -1.33
N GLU A 221 -8.39 -11.22 -0.21
CA GLU A 221 -8.61 -9.77 -0.19
C GLU A 221 -7.40 -9.05 -0.80
N MET A 222 -6.18 -9.39 -0.38
CA MET A 222 -4.99 -8.79 -0.95
C MET A 222 -4.87 -9.04 -2.47
N ARG A 223 -5.30 -10.22 -2.97
CA ARG A 223 -5.34 -10.50 -4.40
C ARG A 223 -6.24 -9.53 -5.17
N ILE A 224 -7.39 -9.17 -4.59
CA ILE A 224 -8.31 -8.18 -5.20
C ILE A 224 -7.67 -6.79 -5.14
N LEU A 225 -7.09 -6.40 -4.00
CA LEU A 225 -6.51 -5.08 -3.81
C LEU A 225 -5.24 -4.85 -4.66
N ARG A 226 -4.56 -5.92 -5.11
CA ARG A 226 -3.45 -5.81 -6.08
C ARG A 226 -3.87 -5.22 -7.43
N GLU A 227 -5.14 -5.05 -7.69
CA GLU A 227 -5.61 -4.24 -8.81
C GLU A 227 -5.10 -2.80 -8.71
N ASP A 228 -5.14 -2.22 -7.51
CA ASP A 228 -4.70 -0.86 -7.24
C ASP A 228 -3.18 -0.75 -7.03
N LEU A 229 -2.51 -1.85 -6.67
CA LEU A 229 -1.11 -1.89 -6.21
C LEU A 229 -0.27 -2.75 -7.15
N GLN A 230 0.59 -2.16 -7.96
CA GLN A 230 1.38 -2.84 -8.99
C GLN A 230 2.88 -2.66 -8.80
N ILE A 231 3.69 -3.46 -9.53
CA ILE A 231 5.15 -3.39 -9.54
C ILE A 231 5.70 -3.47 -10.95
N ILE A 232 6.69 -2.61 -11.23
CA ILE A 232 7.55 -2.69 -12.39
C ILE A 232 8.92 -3.19 -11.90
N PHE A 233 9.35 -4.33 -12.41
CA PHE A 233 10.57 -5.00 -11.97
C PHE A 233 11.83 -4.45 -12.64
N GLN A 234 12.96 -4.64 -11.97
CA GLN A 234 14.30 -4.24 -12.40
C GLN A 234 14.72 -4.88 -13.72
N ASP A 235 14.54 -6.20 -13.86
CA ASP A 235 14.98 -6.95 -15.03
C ASP A 235 13.80 -7.24 -15.96
N PRO A 236 13.73 -6.56 -17.11
CA PRO A 236 12.68 -6.79 -18.10
C PRO A 236 12.78 -8.16 -18.78
N TYR A 237 13.92 -8.86 -18.69
CA TYR A 237 14.07 -10.20 -19.25
C TYR A 237 13.41 -11.27 -18.38
N SER A 238 13.73 -11.29 -17.08
CA SER A 238 13.21 -12.29 -16.17
C SER A 238 11.76 -12.03 -15.75
N SER A 239 11.29 -10.78 -15.86
CA SER A 239 9.95 -10.39 -15.46
C SER A 239 8.85 -10.75 -16.46
N LEU A 240 9.19 -11.07 -17.71
CA LEU A 240 8.25 -11.43 -18.77
C LEU A 240 8.37 -12.92 -19.12
N ASN A 241 7.25 -13.63 -19.12
CA ASN A 241 7.25 -15.04 -19.53
C ASN A 241 7.58 -15.15 -21.04
N PRO A 242 8.71 -15.76 -21.42
CA PRO A 242 9.16 -15.79 -22.82
C PRO A 242 8.28 -16.67 -23.73
N ARG A 243 7.37 -17.46 -23.16
CA ARG A 243 6.44 -18.34 -23.89
C ARG A 243 5.12 -17.66 -24.23
N LEU A 244 4.88 -16.48 -23.71
CA LEU A 244 3.66 -15.70 -23.92
C LEU A 244 3.94 -14.57 -24.92
N THR A 245 2.94 -14.23 -25.74
CA THR A 245 2.99 -13.03 -26.59
C THR A 245 2.78 -11.78 -25.76
N VAL A 246 3.10 -10.60 -26.31
CA VAL A 246 2.87 -9.30 -25.65
C VAL A 246 1.42 -9.15 -25.20
N GLY A 247 0.47 -9.44 -26.09
CA GLY A 247 -0.96 -9.39 -25.75
C GLY A 247 -1.33 -10.35 -24.63
N GLN A 248 -0.76 -11.55 -24.59
CA GLN A 248 -1.00 -12.50 -23.49
C GLN A 248 -0.42 -12.01 -22.17
N ILE A 249 0.77 -11.42 -22.17
CA ILE A 249 1.41 -10.87 -20.97
C ILE A 249 0.58 -9.73 -20.36
N ILE A 250 0.11 -8.81 -21.21
CA ILE A 250 -0.71 -7.66 -20.76
C ILE A 250 -2.11 -8.13 -20.34
N SER A 251 -2.68 -9.15 -20.98
CA SER A 251 -4.00 -9.69 -20.66
C SER A 251 -4.04 -10.52 -19.37
N GLU A 252 -2.92 -11.13 -18.95
CA GLU A 252 -2.87 -12.05 -17.82
C GLU A 252 -3.47 -11.47 -16.52
N PRO A 253 -3.08 -10.26 -16.05
CA PRO A 253 -3.68 -9.65 -14.87
C PRO A 253 -5.17 -9.32 -15.06
N LEU A 254 -5.58 -8.88 -16.23
CA LEU A 254 -6.99 -8.54 -16.55
C LEU A 254 -7.92 -9.76 -16.47
N VAL A 255 -7.48 -10.87 -17.03
CA VAL A 255 -8.22 -12.14 -16.99
C VAL A 255 -8.18 -12.73 -15.56
N GLY A 256 -7.04 -12.63 -14.87
CA GLY A 256 -6.87 -13.08 -13.49
C GLY A 256 -7.79 -12.36 -12.51
N GLN A 257 -8.04 -11.07 -12.72
CA GLN A 257 -8.99 -10.24 -11.96
C GLN A 257 -10.44 -10.32 -12.49
N LYS A 258 -10.69 -11.16 -13.51
CA LYS A 258 -12.02 -11.36 -14.14
C LYS A 258 -12.63 -10.07 -14.73
N LYS A 259 -11.80 -9.10 -15.13
CA LYS A 259 -12.27 -7.85 -15.77
C LYS A 259 -12.73 -8.08 -17.21
N PHE A 260 -12.08 -9.00 -17.90
CA PHE A 260 -12.40 -9.36 -19.27
C PHE A 260 -12.47 -10.87 -19.44
N LYS A 261 -13.27 -11.33 -20.41
CA LYS A 261 -13.28 -12.71 -20.85
C LYS A 261 -12.06 -12.98 -21.73
N LYS A 262 -11.34 -14.07 -21.45
CA LYS A 262 -10.17 -14.46 -22.24
C LYS A 262 -10.52 -14.63 -23.71
N GLY A 263 -9.78 -13.94 -24.60
CA GLY A 263 -9.94 -14.01 -26.04
C GLY A 263 -11.14 -13.22 -26.58
N SER A 264 -11.74 -12.33 -25.79
CA SER A 264 -12.78 -11.43 -26.30
C SER A 264 -12.15 -10.28 -27.10
N LYS A 265 -12.93 -9.72 -28.02
CA LYS A 265 -12.49 -8.57 -28.83
C LYS A 265 -12.29 -7.34 -27.97
N GLU A 266 -13.15 -7.12 -27.00
CA GLU A 266 -13.04 -5.99 -26.04
C GLU A 266 -11.72 -6.05 -25.26
N LEU A 267 -11.24 -7.25 -24.92
CA LEU A 267 -9.93 -7.42 -24.27
C LEU A 267 -8.79 -7.04 -25.23
N GLU A 268 -8.87 -7.46 -26.49
CA GLU A 268 -7.85 -7.15 -27.50
C GLU A 268 -7.78 -5.65 -27.79
N ASP A 269 -8.94 -5.01 -27.99
CA ASP A 269 -9.05 -3.56 -28.21
C ASP A 269 -8.48 -2.78 -27.01
N TYR A 270 -8.78 -3.19 -25.79
CA TYR A 270 -8.25 -2.58 -24.57
C TYR A 270 -6.72 -2.76 -24.43
N ILE A 271 -6.20 -3.95 -24.76
CA ILE A 271 -4.75 -4.21 -24.75
C ILE A 271 -4.02 -3.27 -25.73
N ILE A 272 -4.58 -3.07 -26.94
CA ILE A 272 -4.02 -2.16 -27.93
C ILE A 272 -3.99 -0.72 -27.39
N GLU A 273 -5.05 -0.27 -26.74
CA GLU A 273 -5.09 1.05 -26.07
C GLU A 273 -3.99 1.20 -24.99
N VAL A 274 -3.80 0.18 -24.16
CA VAL A 274 -2.74 0.18 -23.13
C VAL A 274 -1.35 0.15 -23.75
N MET A 275 -1.16 -0.60 -24.85
CA MET A 275 0.09 -0.64 -25.60
C MET A 275 0.43 0.73 -26.20
N ASP A 276 -0.54 1.42 -26.80
CA ASP A 276 -0.37 2.75 -27.37
C ASP A 276 0.07 3.77 -26.31
N LYS A 277 -0.57 3.78 -25.13
CA LYS A 277 -0.16 4.61 -23.96
C LYS A 277 1.29 4.39 -23.54
N CYS A 278 1.86 3.21 -23.84
CA CYS A 278 3.26 2.87 -23.54
C CYS A 278 4.20 3.06 -24.74
N GLY A 279 3.70 3.61 -25.85
CA GLY A 279 4.46 3.78 -27.08
C GLY A 279 4.86 2.44 -27.73
N LEU A 280 3.97 1.45 -27.68
CA LEU A 280 4.11 0.15 -28.32
C LEU A 280 3.12 0.04 -29.48
N GLU A 281 3.62 -0.26 -30.69
CA GLU A 281 2.81 -0.41 -31.88
C GLU A 281 1.84 -1.61 -31.78
N ALA A 282 0.60 -1.44 -32.22
CA ALA A 282 -0.45 -2.45 -32.16
C ALA A 282 -0.06 -3.81 -32.76
N TYR A 283 0.70 -3.82 -33.86
CA TYR A 283 1.14 -5.06 -34.50
C TYR A 283 2.14 -5.89 -33.70
N PHE A 284 2.64 -5.36 -32.58
CA PHE A 284 3.48 -6.10 -31.61
C PHE A 284 2.70 -7.09 -30.75
N ILE A 285 1.37 -7.01 -30.70
CA ILE A 285 0.51 -7.80 -29.81
C ILE A 285 0.74 -9.32 -29.91
N HIS A 286 1.09 -9.82 -31.10
CA HIS A 286 1.35 -11.25 -31.35
C HIS A 286 2.83 -11.65 -31.27
N ARG A 287 3.74 -10.70 -31.02
CA ARG A 287 5.18 -10.97 -30.90
C ARG A 287 5.55 -11.47 -29.51
N TYR A 288 6.70 -12.14 -29.41
CA TYR A 288 7.25 -12.67 -28.17
C TYR A 288 8.33 -11.74 -27.59
N PRO A 289 8.54 -11.73 -26.25
CA PRO A 289 9.50 -10.84 -25.59
C PRO A 289 10.92 -10.89 -26.15
N HIS A 290 11.40 -12.04 -26.59
CA HIS A 290 12.76 -12.19 -27.14
C HIS A 290 12.98 -11.42 -28.47
N GLN A 291 11.92 -10.95 -29.13
CA GLN A 291 11.97 -10.20 -30.40
C GLN A 291 12.11 -8.68 -30.18
N PHE A 292 12.26 -8.23 -28.92
CA PHE A 292 12.28 -6.82 -28.54
C PHE A 292 13.60 -6.40 -27.90
N SER A 293 13.94 -5.11 -28.03
CA SER A 293 15.04 -4.50 -27.29
C SER A 293 14.75 -4.42 -25.77
N GLY A 294 15.75 -4.17 -24.95
CA GLY A 294 15.60 -4.00 -23.50
C GLY A 294 14.55 -2.95 -23.14
N GLY A 295 14.62 -1.78 -23.78
CA GLY A 295 13.65 -0.70 -23.55
C GLY A 295 12.22 -1.02 -23.98
N GLN A 296 12.05 -1.72 -25.10
CA GLN A 296 10.73 -2.20 -25.53
C GLN A 296 10.16 -3.23 -24.57
N ARG A 297 10.98 -4.15 -24.03
CA ARG A 297 10.54 -5.09 -22.99
C ARG A 297 10.14 -4.37 -21.70
N GLN A 298 10.87 -3.32 -21.33
CA GLN A 298 10.49 -2.50 -20.17
C GLN A 298 9.13 -1.84 -20.39
N ARG A 299 8.86 -1.29 -21.57
CA ARG A 299 7.54 -0.74 -21.94
C ARG A 299 6.43 -1.80 -21.89
N ILE A 300 6.71 -3.06 -22.27
CA ILE A 300 5.75 -4.18 -22.11
C ILE A 300 5.49 -4.45 -20.62
N GLY A 301 6.52 -4.42 -19.76
CA GLY A 301 6.37 -4.55 -18.31
C GLY A 301 5.55 -3.41 -17.69
N ILE A 302 5.75 -2.17 -18.17
CA ILE A 302 4.95 -1.00 -17.79
C ILE A 302 3.49 -1.19 -18.24
N ALA A 303 3.26 -1.57 -19.49
CA ALA A 303 1.92 -1.82 -20.03
C ALA A 303 1.17 -2.90 -19.22
N ARG A 304 1.85 -3.98 -18.82
CA ARG A 304 1.27 -5.01 -17.95
C ARG A 304 0.84 -4.44 -16.59
N ALA A 305 1.65 -3.60 -15.97
CA ALA A 305 1.32 -2.97 -14.70
C ALA A 305 0.14 -1.98 -14.84
N LEU A 306 0.11 -1.19 -15.91
CA LEU A 306 -0.94 -0.21 -16.20
C LEU A 306 -2.28 -0.84 -16.58
N ALA A 307 -2.28 -2.06 -17.10
CA ALA A 307 -3.50 -2.71 -17.60
C ALA A 307 -4.63 -2.79 -16.58
N LEU A 308 -4.31 -2.84 -15.29
CA LEU A 308 -5.28 -2.85 -14.19
C LEU A 308 -5.75 -1.45 -13.77
N ASN A 309 -5.21 -0.39 -14.35
CA ASN A 309 -5.46 0.99 -13.96
C ASN A 309 -5.16 1.24 -12.46
N PRO A 310 -3.91 0.97 -12.01
CA PRO A 310 -3.54 1.04 -10.60
C PRO A 310 -3.52 2.47 -10.08
N LYS A 311 -3.56 2.63 -8.76
CA LYS A 311 -3.36 3.91 -8.06
C LYS A 311 -1.91 4.08 -7.59
N PHE A 312 -1.22 2.98 -7.33
CA PHE A 312 0.14 2.95 -6.82
C PHE A 312 1.02 1.93 -7.54
N ILE A 313 2.21 2.35 -7.94
CA ILE A 313 3.18 1.49 -8.61
C ILE A 313 4.54 1.59 -7.90
N VAL A 314 5.09 0.45 -7.53
CA VAL A 314 6.50 0.34 -7.11
C VAL A 314 7.36 0.15 -8.36
N CYS A 315 8.25 1.09 -8.63
CA CYS A 315 9.27 1.00 -9.69
C CYS A 315 10.58 0.49 -9.05
N ASP A 316 10.79 -0.82 -9.02
CA ASP A 316 11.97 -1.45 -8.40
C ASP A 316 13.12 -1.47 -9.40
N GLU A 317 13.98 -0.43 -9.38
CA GLU A 317 15.11 -0.21 -10.31
C GLU A 317 14.71 -0.30 -11.79
N ALA A 318 13.54 0.21 -12.15
CA ALA A 318 12.88 0.02 -13.43
C ALA A 318 13.67 0.48 -14.67
N VAL A 319 14.75 1.24 -14.51
CA VAL A 319 15.56 1.78 -15.61
C VAL A 319 17.05 1.43 -15.51
N SER A 320 17.48 0.76 -14.46
CA SER A 320 18.91 0.50 -14.18
C SER A 320 19.60 -0.39 -15.22
N ALA A 321 18.85 -1.27 -15.91
CA ALA A 321 19.37 -2.20 -16.92
C ALA A 321 19.34 -1.62 -18.35
N LEU A 322 18.99 -0.33 -18.52
CA LEU A 322 18.84 0.33 -19.80
C LEU A 322 19.99 1.29 -20.08
N ASP A 323 20.31 1.50 -21.36
CA ASP A 323 21.23 2.56 -21.77
C ASP A 323 20.62 3.96 -21.51
N VAL A 324 21.46 4.99 -21.35
CA VAL A 324 21.07 6.35 -20.94
C VAL A 324 19.99 6.95 -21.84
N SER A 325 20.03 6.71 -23.15
CA SER A 325 19.06 7.26 -24.09
C SER A 325 17.68 6.64 -23.92
N ILE A 326 17.63 5.32 -23.75
CA ILE A 326 16.38 4.58 -23.53
C ILE A 326 15.84 4.84 -22.12
N GLN A 327 16.74 4.96 -21.12
CA GLN A 327 16.39 5.33 -19.75
C GLN A 327 15.60 6.65 -19.71
N SER A 328 16.08 7.70 -20.39
CA SER A 328 15.39 9.00 -20.47
C SER A 328 14.00 8.88 -21.09
N GLN A 329 13.84 8.05 -22.14
CA GLN A 329 12.54 7.82 -22.77
C GLN A 329 11.56 7.12 -21.83
N VAL A 330 12.01 6.15 -21.03
CA VAL A 330 11.16 5.43 -20.06
C VAL A 330 10.79 6.34 -18.89
N LEU A 331 11.70 7.20 -18.41
CA LEU A 331 11.41 8.17 -17.37
C LEU A 331 10.36 9.20 -17.81
N ASN A 332 10.50 9.74 -19.01
CA ASN A 332 9.50 10.66 -19.58
C ASN A 332 8.13 9.99 -19.72
N LEU A 333 8.09 8.74 -20.18
CA LEU A 333 6.85 7.95 -20.23
C LEU A 333 6.21 7.82 -18.85
N LEU A 334 6.98 7.49 -17.80
CA LEU A 334 6.45 7.37 -16.43
C LEU A 334 5.93 8.70 -15.90
N GLN A 335 6.57 9.84 -16.23
CA GLN A 335 6.08 11.19 -15.87
C GLN A 335 4.78 11.52 -16.58
N GLU A 336 4.69 11.28 -17.90
CA GLU A 336 3.46 11.49 -18.68
C GLU A 336 2.29 10.65 -18.13
N LEU A 337 2.54 9.39 -17.82
CA LEU A 337 1.55 8.50 -17.23
C LEU A 337 1.11 8.95 -15.83
N LYS A 338 2.04 9.49 -15.02
CA LYS A 338 1.73 10.09 -13.72
C LYS A 338 0.75 11.24 -13.87
N GLU A 339 1.03 12.17 -14.79
CA GLU A 339 0.23 13.37 -14.99
C GLU A 339 -1.15 13.04 -15.59
N THR A 340 -1.19 12.16 -16.60
CA THR A 340 -2.44 11.83 -17.32
C THR A 340 -3.38 10.91 -16.55
N GLN A 341 -2.84 10.04 -15.68
CA GLN A 341 -3.61 9.04 -14.94
C GLN A 341 -3.59 9.24 -13.41
N ASN A 342 -2.99 10.34 -12.93
CA ASN A 342 -2.82 10.64 -11.49
C ASN A 342 -2.17 9.47 -10.72
N LEU A 343 -1.14 8.84 -11.30
CA LEU A 343 -0.44 7.72 -10.69
C LEU A 343 0.47 8.16 -9.56
N THR A 344 0.59 7.33 -8.56
CA THR A 344 1.54 7.50 -7.45
C THR A 344 2.65 6.47 -7.57
N TYR A 345 3.91 6.89 -7.42
CA TYR A 345 5.07 6.01 -7.51
C TYR A 345 5.88 5.93 -6.22
N LEU A 346 6.34 4.72 -5.89
CA LEU A 346 7.56 4.53 -5.12
C LEU A 346 8.67 4.17 -6.11
N PHE A 347 9.56 5.13 -6.38
CA PHE A 347 10.63 4.97 -7.37
C PHE A 347 11.95 4.62 -6.69
N ILE A 348 12.39 3.38 -6.82
CA ILE A 348 13.61 2.85 -6.22
C ILE A 348 14.72 2.87 -7.26
N SER A 349 15.84 3.52 -6.93
CA SER A 349 17.07 3.49 -7.74
C SER A 349 18.31 3.69 -6.85
N HIS A 350 19.46 3.29 -7.36
CA HIS A 350 20.77 3.63 -6.80
C HIS A 350 21.40 4.87 -7.47
N ASP A 351 20.81 5.36 -8.57
CA ASP A 351 21.23 6.56 -9.28
C ASP A 351 20.48 7.79 -8.76
N LEU A 352 21.18 8.64 -8.01
CA LEU A 352 20.61 9.84 -7.41
C LEU A 352 20.12 10.85 -8.47
N SER A 353 20.81 10.94 -9.63
CA SER A 353 20.43 11.87 -10.70
C SER A 353 19.08 11.49 -11.29
N VAL A 354 18.86 10.20 -11.50
CA VAL A 354 17.59 9.64 -11.98
C VAL A 354 16.48 9.91 -10.98
N VAL A 355 16.73 9.64 -9.68
CA VAL A 355 15.73 9.83 -8.63
C VAL A 355 15.40 11.32 -8.47
N LYS A 356 16.39 12.19 -8.48
CA LYS A 356 16.18 13.65 -8.40
C LYS A 356 15.34 14.16 -9.58
N TYR A 357 15.51 13.58 -10.77
CA TYR A 357 14.76 13.98 -11.97
C TYR A 357 13.27 13.65 -11.90
N ILE A 358 12.90 12.45 -11.38
CA ILE A 358 11.52 11.97 -11.45
C ILE A 358 10.72 12.21 -10.15
N SER A 359 11.40 12.45 -9.02
CA SER A 359 10.77 12.44 -7.70
C SER A 359 10.35 13.80 -7.20
N ASP A 360 9.22 13.88 -6.50
CA ASP A 360 8.80 15.08 -5.74
C ASP A 360 9.48 15.13 -4.37
N ARG A 361 9.65 13.97 -3.72
CA ARG A 361 10.36 13.78 -2.45
C ARG A 361 11.31 12.61 -2.55
N ILE A 362 12.39 12.66 -1.79
CA ILE A 362 13.41 11.61 -1.76
C ILE A 362 13.62 11.14 -0.33
N GLY A 363 13.66 9.83 -0.17
CA GLY A 363 14.09 9.16 1.06
C GLY A 363 15.44 8.49 0.86
N VAL A 364 16.33 8.65 1.82
CA VAL A 364 17.66 8.02 1.84
C VAL A 364 17.63 6.86 2.82
N MET A 365 17.92 5.65 2.33
CA MET A 365 18.02 4.44 3.15
C MET A 365 19.47 4.02 3.36
N TYR A 366 19.79 3.63 4.59
CA TYR A 366 21.06 3.04 4.97
C TYR A 366 20.86 1.90 5.98
N LEU A 367 21.40 0.72 5.69
CA LEU A 367 21.33 -0.48 6.54
C LEU A 367 19.93 -0.76 7.13
N GLY A 368 18.91 -0.69 6.28
CA GLY A 368 17.52 -0.98 6.66
C GLY A 368 16.77 0.16 7.32
N ASN A 369 17.41 1.30 7.56
CA ASN A 369 16.81 2.47 8.21
C ASN A 369 16.59 3.61 7.23
N MET A 370 15.57 4.43 7.48
CA MET A 370 15.41 5.73 6.82
C MET A 370 16.29 6.77 7.54
N VAL A 371 17.26 7.32 6.83
CA VAL A 371 18.21 8.30 7.39
C VAL A 371 17.70 9.72 7.20
N GLU A 372 17.13 10.00 6.03
CA GLU A 372 16.65 11.31 5.66
C GLU A 372 15.46 11.21 4.72
N SER A 373 14.56 12.20 4.78
CA SER A 373 13.46 12.36 3.82
C SER A 373 13.18 13.85 3.63
N ALA A 374 13.36 14.34 2.40
CA ALA A 374 13.21 15.75 2.03
C ALA A 374 12.50 15.90 0.68
N ARG A 375 12.17 17.12 0.27
CA ARG A 375 11.77 17.42 -1.10
C ARG A 375 12.95 17.26 -2.03
N SER A 376 12.72 16.92 -3.29
CA SER A 376 13.80 16.71 -4.26
C SER A 376 14.55 18.02 -4.62
N GLU A 377 13.97 19.17 -4.29
CA GLU A 377 14.55 20.50 -4.50
C GLU A 377 15.48 20.95 -3.35
N ASP A 378 15.31 20.38 -2.16
CA ASP A 378 16.09 20.66 -0.95
C ASP A 378 17.42 19.89 -0.98
#